data_323b6a4c55e26ef4915dde77adbaaa10
#
_entry.id   323b6a4c55e26ef4915dde77adbaaa10
#
_cell.length_a   1.000
_cell.length_b   1.000
_cell.length_c   1.000
_cell.angle_alpha   90.00
_cell.angle_beta   90.00
_cell.angle_gamma   90.00
#
_symmetry.space_group_name_H-M   'P 1'
#
loop_
_entity.id
_entity.type
_entity.pdbx_description
1 polymer ?
#
loop_
_entity_poly.entity_id
_entity_poly.type
_entity_poly.pdbx_seq_one_letter_code
_entity_poly.pdbx_strand_id
1 'polypeptide(L)'
;LGDFIEVDKKLKEFNFSFRVQERNFTLQLESLPITATQPNEINIKGEIRFSDVVKKEEVEKMLTASDGKKSYPVEVTATDNHTRYLFSIRQIPREADDYPLTITANGNAAGIDRKQSEEVLIPAKDCFRFMSAERIDQPENGIEIVFSAPLSTTQDLKGLIEIPEISSSIFQISENRVFIYFEANTQNKLTLNIHEGVKDSQGKALGTSHTISFSEVSLKPQVEMSTTAAILPDSKSLIIPFRAVNLYAVDLSVIRIFENNVLMFM
;
A
#
# COMPACT_ATOMS: atom_id res chain seq x y z
N LEU A 1 -29.06 14.05 34.94
CA LEU A 1 -29.38 14.29 33.51
C LEU A 1 -30.78 14.87 33.28
N GLY A 2 -31.71 14.75 34.29
CA GLY A 2 -33.10 15.20 34.14
C GLY A 2 -33.34 16.71 34.19
N ASP A 3 -32.39 17.52 34.63
CA ASP A 3 -32.63 18.94 34.90
C ASP A 3 -32.23 19.91 33.76
N PHE A 4 -31.71 19.39 32.66
CA PHE A 4 -31.17 20.23 31.56
C PHE A 4 -31.80 19.99 30.20
N ILE A 5 -32.70 19.03 30.03
CA ILE A 5 -33.34 18.73 28.76
C ILE A 5 -34.84 18.69 28.90
N GLU A 6 -35.54 19.73 28.43
CA GLU A 6 -36.99 19.70 28.25
C GLU A 6 -37.33 18.77 27.08
N VAL A 7 -37.75 17.55 27.37
CA VAL A 7 -38.23 16.58 26.36
C VAL A 7 -39.71 16.83 26.13
N ASP A 8 -40.13 16.91 24.85
CA ASP A 8 -41.54 17.02 24.50
C ASP A 8 -42.33 15.89 25.19
N LYS A 9 -43.39 16.27 25.92
CA LYS A 9 -44.25 15.34 26.69
C LYS A 9 -44.90 14.24 25.84
N LYS A 10 -44.82 14.34 24.51
CA LYS A 10 -45.26 13.32 23.57
C LYS A 10 -44.21 12.22 23.30
N LEU A 11 -42.96 12.44 23.62
CA LEU A 11 -41.88 11.45 23.49
C LEU A 11 -41.79 10.66 24.79
N LYS A 12 -42.49 9.54 24.86
CA LYS A 12 -42.47 8.64 26.02
C LYS A 12 -41.22 7.76 26.09
N GLU A 13 -40.59 7.50 24.96
CA GLU A 13 -39.42 6.66 24.84
C GLU A 13 -38.49 7.22 23.75
N PHE A 14 -37.20 7.21 24.02
CA PHE A 14 -36.15 7.51 23.05
C PHE A 14 -35.38 6.22 22.72
N ASN A 15 -35.63 5.66 21.53
CA ASN A 15 -34.95 4.47 21.09
C ASN A 15 -33.93 4.85 20.02
N PHE A 16 -32.69 4.44 20.19
CA PHE A 16 -31.67 4.53 19.17
C PHE A 16 -30.94 3.20 19.04
N SER A 17 -30.47 2.91 17.85
CA SER A 17 -29.62 1.77 17.58
C SER A 17 -28.28 2.28 17.04
N PHE A 18 -27.20 1.67 17.47
CA PHE A 18 -25.88 1.90 16.90
C PHE A 18 -25.26 0.55 16.55
N ARG A 19 -24.45 0.56 15.51
CA ARG A 19 -23.65 -0.60 15.14
C ARG A 19 -22.22 -0.34 15.60
N VAL A 20 -21.72 -1.20 16.46
CA VAL A 20 -20.30 -1.19 16.81
C VAL A 20 -19.54 -1.78 15.63
N GLN A 21 -18.62 -1.03 15.09
CA GLN A 21 -17.69 -1.56 14.09
C GLN A 21 -16.73 -2.51 14.78
N GLU A 22 -16.61 -3.73 14.26
CA GLU A 22 -15.64 -4.67 14.77
C GLU A 22 -14.22 -4.13 14.54
N ARG A 23 -13.38 -4.27 15.55
CA ARG A 23 -11.96 -3.95 15.44
C ARG A 23 -11.33 -4.81 14.36
N ASN A 24 -10.60 -4.17 13.48
CA ASN A 24 -9.96 -4.84 12.34
C ASN A 24 -8.62 -4.17 12.02
N PHE A 25 -7.79 -4.84 11.22
CA PHE A 25 -6.57 -4.27 10.69
C PHE A 25 -6.30 -4.73 9.26
N THR A 26 -5.43 -4.00 8.58
CA THR A 26 -4.85 -4.36 7.29
C THR A 26 -3.34 -4.27 7.38
N LEU A 27 -2.65 -5.27 6.83
CA LEU A 27 -1.20 -5.34 6.71
C LEU A 27 -0.83 -5.09 5.24
N GLN A 28 0.11 -4.18 5.00
CA GLN A 28 0.67 -3.91 3.68
C GLN A 28 2.18 -3.94 3.76
N LEU A 29 2.83 -4.56 2.79
CA LEU A 29 4.28 -4.66 2.71
C LEU A 29 4.82 -3.83 1.54
N GLU A 30 5.99 -3.26 1.75
CA GLU A 30 6.81 -2.64 0.73
C GLU A 30 8.20 -3.24 0.81
N SER A 31 8.62 -3.88 -0.28
CA SER A 31 10.00 -4.34 -0.42
C SER A 31 10.90 -3.16 -0.74
N LEU A 32 11.92 -2.94 0.10
CA LEU A 32 12.90 -1.89 -0.18
C LEU A 32 13.83 -2.32 -1.33
N PRO A 33 14.40 -1.34 -2.05
CA PRO A 33 15.36 -1.62 -3.09
C PRO A 33 16.57 -2.39 -2.56
N ILE A 34 17.05 -3.35 -3.34
CA ILE A 34 18.36 -3.98 -3.13
C ILE A 34 19.40 -3.02 -3.67
N THR A 35 20.28 -2.52 -2.80
CA THR A 35 21.24 -1.48 -3.15
C THR A 35 22.57 -2.06 -3.58
N ALA A 36 23.30 -1.33 -4.42
CA ALA A 36 24.66 -1.70 -4.84
C ALA A 36 25.65 -1.71 -3.67
N THR A 37 25.37 -0.97 -2.58
CA THR A 37 26.18 -0.92 -1.36
C THR A 37 25.91 -2.10 -0.43
N GLN A 38 24.71 -2.71 -0.50
CA GLN A 38 24.30 -3.85 0.31
C GLN A 38 23.60 -4.91 -0.56
N PRO A 39 24.31 -5.50 -1.54
CA PRO A 39 23.68 -6.40 -2.51
C PRO A 39 23.28 -7.77 -1.91
N ASN A 40 23.81 -8.11 -0.73
CA ASN A 40 23.59 -9.40 -0.07
C ASN A 40 22.51 -9.34 1.03
N GLU A 41 21.85 -8.21 1.20
CA GLU A 41 20.81 -8.02 2.21
C GLU A 41 19.56 -7.40 1.58
N ILE A 42 18.42 -7.74 2.16
CA ILE A 42 17.14 -7.11 1.84
C ILE A 42 16.59 -6.46 3.10
N ASN A 43 15.96 -5.32 2.90
CA ASN A 43 15.17 -4.66 3.91
C ASN A 43 13.71 -4.61 3.46
N ILE A 44 12.79 -4.81 4.39
CA ILE A 44 11.35 -4.73 4.15
C ILE A 44 10.79 -3.66 5.06
N LYS A 45 9.93 -2.83 4.51
CA LYS A 45 9.06 -1.94 5.27
C LYS A 45 7.63 -2.39 5.12
N GLY A 46 6.82 -2.02 6.08
CA GLY A 46 5.39 -2.26 5.98
C GLY A 46 4.62 -1.30 6.84
N GLU A 47 3.33 -1.39 6.66
CA GLU A 47 2.36 -0.60 7.37
C GLU A 47 1.25 -1.50 7.87
N ILE A 48 0.84 -1.27 9.11
CA ILE A 48 -0.38 -1.85 9.66
C ILE A 48 -1.34 -0.74 10.04
N ARG A 49 -2.57 -0.82 9.53
CA ARG A 49 -3.65 0.13 9.80
C ARG A 49 -4.76 -0.56 10.54
N PHE A 50 -5.28 0.11 11.55
CA PHE A 50 -6.36 -0.36 12.40
C PHE A 50 -7.63 0.47 12.20
N SER A 51 -8.78 -0.15 12.39
CA SER A 51 -10.08 0.54 12.40
C SER A 51 -10.31 1.36 13.70
N ASP A 52 -9.50 1.13 14.74
CA ASP A 52 -9.58 1.79 16.05
C ASP A 52 -8.17 1.94 16.64
N VAL A 53 -8.03 2.74 17.69
CA VAL A 53 -6.76 2.97 18.39
C VAL A 53 -6.23 1.69 19.02
N VAL A 54 -4.96 1.39 18.78
CA VAL A 54 -4.20 0.25 19.33
C VAL A 54 -2.90 0.77 19.94
N LYS A 55 -2.45 0.20 21.05
CA LYS A 55 -1.18 0.60 21.66
C LYS A 55 0.02 0.00 20.93
N LYS A 56 1.13 0.72 20.91
CA LYS A 56 2.36 0.28 20.26
C LYS A 56 2.84 -1.09 20.76
N GLU A 57 2.79 -1.32 22.06
CA GLU A 57 3.23 -2.57 22.70
C GLU A 57 2.37 -3.78 22.30
N GLU A 58 1.12 -3.54 21.92
CA GLU A 58 0.21 -4.56 21.37
C GLU A 58 0.61 -4.87 19.93
N VAL A 59 0.90 -3.83 19.12
CA VAL A 59 1.34 -3.99 17.72
C VAL A 59 2.66 -4.73 17.63
N GLU A 60 3.63 -4.43 18.49
CA GLU A 60 4.91 -5.13 18.57
C GLU A 60 4.75 -6.63 18.83
N LYS A 61 3.75 -7.02 19.64
CA LYS A 61 3.43 -8.44 19.90
C LYS A 61 2.65 -9.10 18.78
N MET A 62 1.96 -8.32 17.94
CA MET A 62 1.21 -8.84 16.80
C MET A 62 2.10 -9.26 15.64
N LEU A 63 3.21 -8.54 15.42
CA LEU A 63 4.04 -8.68 14.23
C LEU A 63 5.18 -9.68 14.44
N THR A 64 5.29 -10.63 13.55
CA THR A 64 6.40 -11.59 13.49
C THR A 64 6.86 -11.78 12.06
N ALA A 65 8.16 -12.03 11.89
CA ALA A 65 8.76 -12.34 10.61
C ALA A 65 9.65 -13.59 10.74
N SER A 66 9.47 -14.57 9.84
CA SER A 66 10.21 -15.83 9.87
C SER A 66 10.33 -16.46 8.48
N ASP A 67 11.47 -17.10 8.23
CA ASP A 67 11.69 -17.96 7.06
C ASP A 67 11.41 -19.45 7.34
N GLY A 68 10.78 -19.73 8.49
CA GLY A 68 10.51 -21.10 8.95
C GLY A 68 11.68 -21.75 9.71
N LYS A 69 12.89 -21.22 9.61
CA LYS A 69 14.08 -21.68 10.35
C LYS A 69 14.52 -20.67 11.41
N LYS A 70 14.38 -19.38 11.09
CA LYS A 70 14.83 -18.26 11.89
C LYS A 70 13.75 -17.19 11.95
N SER A 71 13.68 -16.50 13.08
CA SER A 71 12.86 -15.29 13.25
C SER A 71 13.71 -14.03 13.11
N TYR A 72 13.13 -13.01 12.52
CA TYR A 72 13.77 -11.71 12.29
C TYR A 72 13.10 -10.66 13.17
N PRO A 73 13.87 -9.74 13.76
CA PRO A 73 13.31 -8.67 14.58
C PRO A 73 12.47 -7.72 13.71
N VAL A 74 11.30 -7.35 14.23
CA VAL A 74 10.41 -6.37 13.61
C VAL A 74 10.43 -5.11 14.44
N GLU A 75 10.90 -4.01 13.87
CA GLU A 75 10.92 -2.69 14.50
C GLU A 75 9.63 -1.95 14.17
N VAL A 76 8.88 -1.51 15.18
CA VAL A 76 7.60 -0.80 15.02
C VAL A 76 7.76 0.67 15.40
N THR A 77 7.27 1.55 14.54
CA THR A 77 7.25 3.00 14.75
C THR A 77 5.80 3.50 14.70
N ALA A 78 5.37 4.16 15.76
CA ALA A 78 4.05 4.79 15.80
C ALA A 78 4.02 6.03 14.88
N THR A 79 2.88 6.25 14.25
CA THR A 79 2.52 7.52 13.62
C THR A 79 1.67 8.36 14.57
N ASP A 80 1.32 9.58 14.17
CA ASP A 80 0.68 10.56 15.07
C ASP A 80 -0.71 10.16 15.58
N ASN A 81 -1.38 9.18 14.96
CA ASN A 81 -2.79 8.87 15.23
C ASN A 81 -3.06 7.49 15.85
N HIS A 82 -2.09 6.75 16.31
CA HIS A 82 -2.25 5.42 16.95
C HIS A 82 -3.21 4.40 16.26
N THR A 83 -3.63 4.70 15.04
CA THR A 83 -4.39 3.79 14.16
C THR A 83 -3.54 3.30 12.99
N ARG A 84 -2.32 3.86 12.86
CA ARG A 84 -1.38 3.55 11.80
C ARG A 84 0.01 3.37 12.39
N TYR A 85 0.66 2.27 12.05
CA TYR A 85 2.03 1.97 12.47
C TYR A 85 2.85 1.57 11.27
N LEU A 86 4.07 2.07 11.23
CA LEU A 86 5.09 1.63 10.28
C LEU A 86 5.95 0.58 10.96
N PHE A 87 6.41 -0.40 10.21
CA PHE A 87 7.39 -1.35 10.71
C PHE A 87 8.49 -1.61 9.69
N SER A 88 9.63 -2.08 10.18
CA SER A 88 10.75 -2.47 9.32
C SER A 88 11.40 -3.76 9.81
N ILE A 89 11.86 -4.54 8.85
CA ILE A 89 12.67 -5.73 9.06
C ILE A 89 13.96 -5.48 8.28
N ARG A 90 15.08 -5.47 8.96
CA ARG A 90 16.36 -5.08 8.36
C ARG A 90 17.33 -6.24 8.31
N GLN A 91 18.32 -6.12 7.43
CA GLN A 91 19.45 -7.05 7.32
C GLN A 91 19.00 -8.50 7.12
N ILE A 92 17.98 -8.71 6.29
CA ILE A 92 17.55 -10.04 5.88
C ILE A 92 18.60 -10.55 4.89
N PRO A 93 19.37 -11.60 5.21
CA PRO A 93 20.46 -12.06 4.36
C PRO A 93 19.91 -12.71 3.09
N ARG A 94 20.55 -12.50 1.96
CA ARG A 94 20.35 -13.27 0.76
C ARG A 94 21.23 -14.52 0.80
N GLU A 95 20.63 -15.68 0.58
CA GLU A 95 21.35 -16.96 0.61
C GLU A 95 21.72 -17.43 -0.82
N ALA A 96 22.30 -18.62 -0.94
CA ALA A 96 22.63 -19.20 -2.24
C ALA A 96 21.39 -19.54 -3.07
N ASP A 97 20.29 -19.90 -2.39
CA ASP A 97 19.00 -20.21 -2.98
C ASP A 97 17.94 -19.21 -2.54
N ASP A 98 16.87 -19.11 -3.32
CA ASP A 98 15.69 -18.35 -2.94
C ASP A 98 15.00 -18.96 -1.74
N TYR A 99 14.41 -18.13 -0.90
CA TYR A 99 13.59 -18.59 0.19
C TYR A 99 12.45 -17.63 0.50
N PRO A 100 11.30 -18.14 1.00
CA PRO A 100 10.19 -17.29 1.43
C PRO A 100 10.45 -16.73 2.81
N LEU A 101 10.12 -15.47 3.02
CA LEU A 101 9.98 -14.82 4.32
C LEU A 101 8.51 -14.54 4.57
N THR A 102 7.97 -15.11 5.64
CA THR A 102 6.57 -14.88 6.03
C THR A 102 6.50 -13.81 7.11
N ILE A 103 5.76 -12.76 6.86
CA ILE A 103 5.43 -11.72 7.83
C ILE A 103 3.99 -11.93 8.27
N THR A 104 3.78 -12.10 9.55
CA THR A 104 2.47 -12.38 10.14
C THR A 104 2.07 -11.30 11.11
N ALA A 105 0.84 -10.80 10.98
CA ALA A 105 0.15 -9.99 11.97
C ALA A 105 -0.95 -10.84 12.63
N ASN A 106 -0.81 -11.10 13.93
CA ASN A 106 -1.80 -11.80 14.73
C ASN A 106 -2.49 -10.82 15.69
N GLY A 107 -3.77 -10.54 15.44
CA GLY A 107 -4.56 -9.56 16.18
C GLY A 107 -4.85 -9.88 17.63
N ASN A 108 -4.61 -11.11 18.08
CA ASN A 108 -4.97 -11.57 19.44
C ASN A 108 -4.39 -10.67 20.54
N ALA A 109 -3.17 -10.13 20.35
CA ALA A 109 -2.52 -9.25 21.31
C ALA A 109 -3.26 -7.90 21.50
N ALA A 110 -4.03 -7.47 20.49
CA ALA A 110 -4.86 -6.27 20.49
C ALA A 110 -6.36 -6.58 20.65
N GLY A 111 -6.70 -7.82 21.00
CA GLY A 111 -8.10 -8.26 21.14
C GLY A 111 -8.87 -8.34 19.81
N ILE A 112 -8.17 -8.54 18.70
CA ILE A 112 -8.74 -8.65 17.36
C ILE A 112 -8.63 -10.11 16.89
N ASP A 113 -9.75 -10.75 16.64
CA ASP A 113 -9.80 -12.14 16.14
C ASP A 113 -9.57 -12.17 14.64
N ARG A 114 -8.34 -11.82 14.25
CA ARG A 114 -7.87 -11.86 12.86
C ARG A 114 -6.38 -12.16 12.81
N LYS A 115 -5.99 -12.96 11.83
CA LYS A 115 -4.60 -13.20 11.45
C LYS A 115 -4.44 -12.92 9.96
N GLN A 116 -3.43 -12.14 9.60
CA GLN A 116 -3.02 -11.90 8.22
C GLN A 116 -1.55 -12.26 8.07
N SER A 117 -1.20 -12.95 7.00
CA SER A 117 0.19 -13.30 6.69
C SER A 117 0.47 -12.96 5.24
N GLU A 118 1.63 -12.35 5.02
CA GLU A 118 2.15 -12.00 3.70
C GLU A 118 3.49 -12.71 3.51
N GLU A 119 3.73 -13.21 2.31
CA GLU A 119 4.96 -13.91 1.95
C GLU A 119 5.75 -13.08 0.95
N VAL A 120 7.02 -12.85 1.23
CA VAL A 120 7.97 -12.16 0.36
C VAL A 120 9.05 -13.14 -0.05
N LEU A 121 9.25 -13.31 -1.36
CA LEU A 121 10.36 -14.11 -1.88
C LEU A 121 11.66 -13.33 -1.74
N ILE A 122 12.61 -13.87 -0.96
CA ILE A 122 13.97 -13.35 -0.86
C ILE A 122 14.80 -14.00 -1.98
N PRO A 123 15.25 -13.24 -3.00
CA PRO A 123 15.96 -13.81 -4.11
C PRO A 123 17.38 -14.21 -3.71
N ALA A 124 17.88 -15.29 -4.31
CA ALA A 124 19.24 -15.76 -4.16
C ALA A 124 20.24 -14.62 -4.47
N LYS A 125 21.34 -14.56 -3.70
CA LYS A 125 22.50 -13.74 -4.06
C LYS A 125 23.07 -14.29 -5.38
N ASP A 126 23.84 -13.50 -6.08
CA ASP A 126 24.52 -13.90 -7.32
C ASP A 126 23.58 -14.35 -8.48
N CYS A 127 22.28 -14.13 -8.35
CA CYS A 127 21.30 -14.41 -9.39
C CYS A 127 20.67 -13.11 -9.88
N PHE A 128 20.91 -12.74 -11.14
CA PHE A 128 20.22 -11.59 -11.76
C PHE A 128 19.04 -12.08 -12.58
N ARG A 129 17.85 -11.67 -12.21
CA ARG A 129 16.62 -12.04 -12.91
C ARG A 129 15.51 -11.01 -12.71
N PHE A 130 14.52 -11.06 -13.58
CA PHE A 130 13.27 -10.36 -13.45
C PHE A 130 12.46 -10.93 -12.26
N MET A 131 11.89 -10.05 -11.42
CA MET A 131 11.08 -10.44 -10.26
C MET A 131 9.60 -10.13 -10.47
N SER A 132 9.28 -8.88 -10.77
CA SER A 132 7.91 -8.43 -11.00
C SER A 132 7.86 -7.17 -11.86
N ALA A 133 6.69 -6.91 -12.44
CA ALA A 133 6.37 -5.63 -13.03
C ALA A 133 4.94 -5.25 -12.66
N GLU A 134 4.75 -4.00 -12.26
CA GLU A 134 3.47 -3.46 -11.85
C GLU A 134 3.22 -2.12 -12.52
N ARG A 135 1.95 -1.85 -12.84
CA ARG A 135 1.54 -0.54 -13.33
C ARG A 135 1.40 0.42 -12.16
N ILE A 136 1.90 1.63 -12.33
CA ILE A 136 1.76 2.73 -11.38
C ILE A 136 0.92 3.83 -12.02
N ASP A 137 -0.06 4.34 -11.25
CA ASP A 137 -0.99 5.37 -11.74
C ASP A 137 -0.79 6.73 -11.05
N GLN A 138 0.04 6.77 -10.00
CA GLN A 138 0.34 7.99 -9.23
C GLN A 138 1.79 7.99 -8.72
N PRO A 139 2.48 9.15 -8.68
CA PRO A 139 2.02 10.46 -9.14
C PRO A 139 1.97 10.62 -10.66
N GLU A 140 2.61 9.73 -11.40
CA GLU A 140 2.67 9.70 -12.86
C GLU A 140 2.31 8.29 -13.37
N ASN A 141 1.72 8.22 -14.57
CA ASN A 141 1.45 6.93 -15.18
C ASN A 141 2.74 6.25 -15.60
N GLY A 142 2.87 4.98 -15.29
CA GLY A 142 4.08 4.26 -15.61
C GLY A 142 4.01 2.77 -15.30
N ILE A 143 5.17 2.13 -15.41
CA ILE A 143 5.40 0.76 -15.01
C ILE A 143 6.65 0.74 -14.12
N GLU A 144 6.56 0.11 -12.96
CA GLU A 144 7.70 -0.28 -12.15
C GLU A 144 8.09 -1.71 -12.47
N ILE A 145 9.38 -1.92 -12.72
CA ILE A 145 9.96 -3.25 -12.91
C ILE A 145 10.96 -3.49 -11.79
N VAL A 146 10.87 -4.64 -11.15
CA VAL A 146 11.76 -5.06 -10.07
C VAL A 146 12.64 -6.22 -10.53
N PHE A 147 13.93 -6.10 -10.27
CA PHE A 147 14.93 -7.14 -10.52
C PHE A 147 15.51 -7.67 -9.20
N SER A 148 16.18 -8.81 -9.28
CA SER A 148 16.79 -9.47 -8.10
C SER A 148 18.15 -8.88 -7.69
N ALA A 149 18.71 -7.93 -8.45
CA ALA A 149 19.96 -7.25 -8.16
C ALA A 149 19.93 -5.81 -8.71
N PRO A 150 20.77 -4.90 -8.17
CA PRO A 150 20.89 -3.54 -8.68
C PRO A 150 21.32 -3.53 -10.16
N LEU A 151 20.73 -2.61 -10.94
CA LEU A 151 21.03 -2.48 -12.35
C LEU A 151 22.26 -1.60 -12.59
N SER A 152 22.89 -1.79 -13.74
CA SER A 152 23.89 -0.85 -14.27
C SER A 152 23.21 0.48 -14.61
N THR A 153 23.63 1.56 -13.99
CA THR A 153 23.08 2.91 -14.24
C THR A 153 23.59 3.55 -15.53
N THR A 154 24.62 2.94 -16.15
CA THR A 154 25.22 3.45 -17.39
C THR A 154 24.65 2.80 -18.66
N GLN A 155 23.76 1.81 -18.53
CA GLN A 155 23.15 1.17 -19.69
C GLN A 155 22.00 2.01 -20.26
N ASP A 156 21.91 2.04 -21.59
CA ASP A 156 20.73 2.55 -22.27
C ASP A 156 19.66 1.44 -22.31
N LEU A 157 18.50 1.73 -21.73
CA LEU A 157 17.39 0.77 -21.69
C LEU A 157 16.51 0.81 -22.94
N LYS A 158 16.71 1.78 -23.84
CA LYS A 158 15.99 1.83 -25.12
C LYS A 158 16.36 0.61 -25.96
N GLY A 159 15.35 -0.10 -26.43
CA GLY A 159 15.56 -1.36 -27.19
C GLY A 159 15.87 -2.57 -26.30
N LEU A 160 16.16 -2.38 -24.99
CA LEU A 160 16.26 -3.46 -24.02
C LEU A 160 14.95 -3.66 -23.25
N ILE A 161 14.18 -2.58 -23.08
CA ILE A 161 12.84 -2.62 -22.48
C ILE A 161 11.92 -1.80 -23.38
N GLU A 162 10.83 -2.40 -23.82
CA GLU A 162 9.93 -1.82 -24.81
C GLU A 162 8.48 -1.99 -24.40
N ILE A 163 7.67 -0.98 -24.69
CA ILE A 163 6.21 -1.01 -24.61
C ILE A 163 5.70 -0.60 -26.00
N PRO A 164 5.39 -1.56 -26.88
CA PRO A 164 5.06 -1.28 -28.29
C PRO A 164 3.90 -0.30 -28.48
N GLU A 165 2.99 -0.25 -27.52
CA GLU A 165 1.81 0.61 -27.55
C GLU A 165 2.12 2.07 -27.16
N ILE A 166 3.34 2.37 -26.69
CA ILE A 166 3.77 3.68 -26.21
C ILE A 166 4.84 4.25 -27.14
N SER A 167 4.57 5.41 -27.72
CA SER A 167 5.49 6.06 -28.67
C SER A 167 6.66 6.79 -27.99
N SER A 168 6.49 7.21 -26.74
CA SER A 168 7.52 7.92 -25.98
C SER A 168 7.46 7.51 -24.51
N SER A 169 8.60 7.14 -23.95
CA SER A 169 8.76 6.77 -22.55
C SER A 169 10.07 7.30 -21.99
N ILE A 170 10.06 7.60 -20.69
CA ILE A 170 11.24 8.01 -19.93
C ILE A 170 11.59 6.87 -18.97
N PHE A 171 12.86 6.46 -19.01
CA PHE A 171 13.37 5.41 -18.12
C PHE A 171 14.15 6.03 -16.96
N GLN A 172 13.89 5.54 -15.77
CA GLN A 172 14.65 5.88 -14.57
C GLN A 172 15.09 4.60 -13.87
N ILE A 173 16.40 4.42 -13.72
CA ILE A 173 16.97 3.33 -12.92
C ILE A 173 17.14 3.81 -11.50
N SER A 174 16.61 3.04 -10.56
CA SER A 174 16.80 3.25 -9.11
C SER A 174 17.14 1.93 -8.45
N GLU A 175 18.42 1.69 -8.22
CA GLU A 175 18.95 0.46 -7.66
C GLU A 175 18.51 -0.79 -8.46
N ASN A 176 17.73 -1.68 -7.89
CA ASN A 176 17.21 -2.87 -8.55
C ASN A 176 15.85 -2.65 -9.26
N ARG A 177 15.43 -1.41 -9.45
CA ARG A 177 14.15 -1.04 -10.05
C ARG A 177 14.34 -0.19 -11.30
N VAL A 178 13.44 -0.37 -12.24
CA VAL A 178 13.28 0.50 -13.40
C VAL A 178 11.88 1.07 -13.38
N PHE A 179 11.79 2.39 -13.42
CA PHE A 179 10.54 3.11 -13.61
C PHE A 179 10.46 3.56 -15.06
N ILE A 180 9.34 3.28 -15.70
CA ILE A 180 9.05 3.70 -17.08
C ILE A 180 7.85 4.62 -17.00
N TYR A 181 8.08 5.91 -17.27
CA TYR A 181 7.02 6.92 -17.27
C TYR A 181 6.59 7.21 -18.71
N PHE A 182 5.29 7.36 -18.90
CA PHE A 182 4.69 7.70 -20.18
C PHE A 182 3.42 8.51 -19.98
N GLU A 183 3.02 9.24 -21.04
CA GLU A 183 1.75 9.96 -21.02
C GLU A 183 0.57 8.98 -20.88
N ALA A 184 -0.52 9.45 -20.22
CA ALA A 184 -1.71 8.64 -20.04
C ALA A 184 -2.19 8.08 -21.38
N ASN A 185 -2.22 6.76 -21.47
CA ASN A 185 -2.68 6.06 -22.66
C ASN A 185 -4.11 5.56 -22.44
N THR A 186 -4.97 5.78 -23.40
CA THR A 186 -6.35 5.26 -23.44
C THR A 186 -6.43 3.79 -23.85
N GLN A 187 -5.30 3.16 -24.16
CA GLN A 187 -5.28 1.75 -24.52
C GLN A 187 -5.43 0.88 -23.28
N ASN A 188 -6.41 -0.01 -23.36
CA ASN A 188 -6.78 -0.91 -22.27
C ASN A 188 -5.79 -2.05 -22.03
N LYS A 189 -4.82 -2.21 -22.92
CA LYS A 189 -3.82 -3.27 -22.86
C LYS A 189 -2.44 -2.69 -23.18
N LEU A 190 -1.48 -2.96 -22.31
CA LEU A 190 -0.08 -2.67 -22.52
C LEU A 190 0.72 -3.96 -22.49
N THR A 191 1.72 -4.05 -23.33
CA THR A 191 2.65 -5.18 -23.38
C THR A 191 4.06 -4.67 -23.08
N LEU A 192 4.67 -5.19 -22.03
CA LEU A 192 6.03 -4.90 -21.63
C LEU A 192 6.93 -6.04 -22.11
N ASN A 193 7.92 -5.72 -22.94
CA ASN A 193 8.97 -6.63 -23.37
C ASN A 193 10.29 -6.25 -22.68
N ILE A 194 10.91 -7.21 -22.00
CA ILE A 194 12.21 -7.06 -21.35
C ILE A 194 13.16 -8.04 -22.05
N HIS A 195 14.20 -7.51 -22.68
CA HIS A 195 15.16 -8.33 -23.41
C HIS A 195 16.28 -8.85 -22.51
N GLU A 196 16.83 -10.00 -22.86
CA GLU A 196 17.89 -10.70 -22.13
C GLU A 196 19.18 -9.90 -21.93
N GLY A 197 19.38 -8.84 -22.72
CA GLY A 197 20.56 -7.99 -22.67
C GLY A 197 20.59 -6.97 -21.53
N VAL A 198 19.52 -6.82 -20.74
CA VAL A 198 19.53 -5.95 -19.54
C VAL A 198 20.60 -6.46 -18.57
N LYS A 199 21.40 -5.55 -17.99
CA LYS A 199 22.56 -5.89 -17.15
C LYS A 199 22.41 -5.35 -15.72
N ASP A 200 22.90 -6.13 -14.78
CA ASP A 200 23.07 -5.69 -13.39
C ASP A 200 24.30 -4.77 -13.24
N SER A 201 24.52 -4.25 -12.04
CA SER A 201 25.63 -3.37 -11.69
C SER A 201 27.02 -4.03 -11.83
N GLN A 202 27.08 -5.36 -11.92
CA GLN A 202 28.30 -6.14 -12.12
C GLN A 202 28.51 -6.51 -13.61
N GLY A 203 27.57 -6.12 -14.49
CA GLY A 203 27.63 -6.42 -15.91
C GLY A 203 27.07 -7.77 -16.31
N LYS A 204 26.45 -8.51 -15.39
CA LYS A 204 25.79 -9.79 -15.67
C LYS A 204 24.48 -9.54 -16.40
N ALA A 205 24.29 -10.19 -17.55
CA ALA A 205 23.06 -10.07 -18.33
C ALA A 205 21.91 -10.89 -17.71
N LEU A 206 20.67 -10.46 -18.00
CA LEU A 206 19.45 -11.12 -17.56
C LEU A 206 19.33 -12.55 -18.11
N GLY A 207 19.81 -12.77 -19.32
CA GLY A 207 19.93 -14.09 -19.93
C GLY A 207 18.63 -14.71 -20.42
N THR A 208 17.48 -14.11 -20.12
CA THR A 208 16.16 -14.56 -20.55
C THR A 208 15.28 -13.35 -20.80
N SER A 209 14.59 -13.33 -21.94
CA SER A 209 13.61 -12.30 -22.26
C SER A 209 12.26 -12.59 -21.61
N HIS A 210 11.55 -11.54 -21.22
CA HIS A 210 10.23 -11.62 -20.59
C HIS A 210 9.24 -10.74 -21.34
N THR A 211 8.01 -11.24 -21.47
CA THR A 211 6.87 -10.47 -22.00
C THR A 211 5.73 -10.50 -20.99
N ILE A 212 5.30 -9.34 -20.55
CA ILE A 212 4.25 -9.15 -19.56
C ILE A 212 3.12 -8.33 -20.20
N SER A 213 1.89 -8.81 -20.04
CA SER A 213 0.71 -8.08 -20.50
C SER A 213 -0.04 -7.52 -19.32
N PHE A 214 -0.29 -6.21 -19.34
CA PHE A 214 -1.17 -5.52 -18.43
C PHE A 214 -2.52 -5.33 -19.11
N SER A 215 -3.56 -5.93 -18.58
CA SER A 215 -4.95 -5.58 -18.91
C SER A 215 -5.36 -4.32 -18.14
N GLU A 216 -6.50 -3.70 -18.49
CA GLU A 216 -7.01 -2.54 -17.74
C GLU A 216 -6.86 -2.74 -16.24
N VAL A 217 -6.21 -1.78 -15.60
CA VAL A 217 -6.35 -1.65 -14.15
C VAL A 217 -7.78 -1.19 -13.93
N SER A 218 -8.64 -2.12 -13.56
CA SER A 218 -9.89 -1.75 -12.92
C SER A 218 -9.50 -0.98 -11.66
N LEU A 219 -9.52 0.36 -11.74
CA LEU A 219 -9.27 1.20 -10.58
C LEU A 219 -10.12 0.66 -9.43
N LYS A 220 -9.51 0.37 -8.31
CA LYS A 220 -10.25 -0.13 -7.15
C LYS A 220 -11.39 0.85 -6.85
N PRO A 221 -12.60 0.37 -6.58
CA PRO A 221 -13.69 1.23 -6.19
C PRO A 221 -13.26 2.11 -5.02
N GLN A 222 -13.33 3.43 -5.19
CA GLN A 222 -12.93 4.37 -4.15
C GLN A 222 -13.79 5.63 -4.19
N VAL A 223 -13.96 6.23 -3.03
CA VAL A 223 -14.56 7.55 -2.86
C VAL A 223 -13.54 8.45 -2.15
N GLU A 224 -13.22 9.56 -2.75
CA GLU A 224 -12.36 10.59 -2.17
C GLU A 224 -13.18 11.85 -1.91
N MET A 225 -13.13 12.34 -0.67
CA MET A 225 -13.68 13.64 -0.33
C MET A 225 -12.68 14.72 -0.74
N SER A 226 -13.10 15.65 -1.58
CA SER A 226 -12.22 16.74 -2.08
C SER A 226 -11.93 17.80 -1.01
N THR A 227 -12.53 17.69 0.17
CA THR A 227 -12.31 18.63 1.27
C THR A 227 -12.00 17.86 2.57
N THR A 228 -10.96 18.28 3.26
CA THR A 228 -10.61 17.81 4.60
C THR A 228 -11.31 18.61 5.71
N ALA A 229 -12.10 19.62 5.36
CA ALA A 229 -12.78 20.49 6.32
C ALA A 229 -14.02 19.81 6.88
N ALA A 230 -14.03 19.61 8.20
CA ALA A 230 -15.18 19.10 8.93
C ALA A 230 -16.33 20.11 9.08
N ILE A 231 -16.11 21.37 8.73
CA ILE A 231 -17.07 22.47 8.90
C ILE A 231 -17.34 23.10 7.54
N LEU A 232 -18.60 23.08 7.13
CA LEU A 232 -19.06 23.81 5.95
C LEU A 232 -19.47 25.23 6.39
N PRO A 233 -19.02 26.27 5.67
CA PRO A 233 -19.45 27.64 5.96
C PRO A 233 -20.95 27.78 5.72
N ASP A 234 -21.60 28.63 6.49
CA ASP A 234 -23.01 28.99 6.30
C ASP A 234 -23.15 29.72 4.95
N SER A 235 -23.49 28.96 3.92
CA SER A 235 -23.69 29.47 2.57
C SER A 235 -25.03 29.00 2.03
N LYS A 236 -25.59 29.78 1.10
CA LYS A 236 -26.89 29.49 0.49
C LYS A 236 -26.91 28.17 -0.31
N SER A 237 -25.75 27.60 -0.60
CA SER A 237 -25.61 26.29 -1.23
C SER A 237 -24.48 25.51 -0.57
N LEU A 238 -24.85 24.43 0.11
CA LEU A 238 -23.88 23.49 0.71
C LEU A 238 -23.53 22.46 -0.35
N ILE A 239 -22.32 22.55 -0.90
CA ILE A 239 -21.81 21.59 -1.88
C ILE A 239 -20.67 20.84 -1.22
N ILE A 240 -20.78 19.52 -1.19
CA ILE A 240 -19.72 18.62 -0.75
C ILE A 240 -19.14 17.93 -1.99
N PRO A 241 -18.02 18.41 -2.54
CA PRO A 241 -17.42 17.78 -3.70
C PRO A 241 -16.76 16.47 -3.27
N PHE A 242 -17.04 15.42 -3.99
CA PHE A 242 -16.36 14.13 -3.87
C PHE A 242 -16.05 13.56 -5.25
N ARG A 243 -15.04 12.71 -5.31
CA ARG A 243 -14.68 11.93 -6.49
C ARG A 243 -14.99 10.47 -6.23
N ALA A 244 -15.81 9.88 -7.09
CA ALA A 244 -16.08 8.45 -7.06
C ALA A 244 -15.41 7.80 -8.28
N VAL A 245 -14.71 6.71 -8.08
CA VAL A 245 -14.01 5.98 -9.13
C VAL A 245 -14.50 4.54 -9.11
N ASN A 246 -14.90 4.03 -10.28
CA ASN A 246 -15.33 2.65 -10.52
C ASN A 246 -16.44 2.18 -9.55
N LEU A 247 -17.41 3.05 -9.29
CA LEU A 247 -18.59 2.80 -8.47
C LEU A 247 -19.85 3.11 -9.27
N TYR A 248 -20.84 2.23 -9.19
CA TYR A 248 -22.16 2.46 -9.79
C TYR A 248 -23.02 3.41 -8.97
N ALA A 249 -22.82 3.44 -7.66
CA ALA A 249 -23.55 4.26 -6.73
C ALA A 249 -22.73 4.52 -5.46
N VAL A 250 -23.04 5.62 -4.78
CA VAL A 250 -22.50 5.98 -3.47
C VAL A 250 -23.69 6.30 -2.58
N ASP A 251 -23.78 5.63 -1.43
CA ASP A 251 -24.76 5.95 -0.43
C ASP A 251 -24.26 7.11 0.43
N LEU A 252 -25.02 8.19 0.46
CA LEU A 252 -24.70 9.37 1.26
C LEU A 252 -25.64 9.44 2.48
N SER A 253 -25.07 9.39 3.68
CA SER A 253 -25.81 9.64 4.92
C SER A 253 -25.48 11.02 5.45
N VAL A 254 -26.51 11.86 5.60
CA VAL A 254 -26.36 13.22 6.15
C VAL A 254 -27.06 13.28 7.48
N ILE A 255 -26.30 13.64 8.52
CA ILE A 255 -26.82 13.79 9.87
C ILE A 255 -26.78 15.28 10.24
N ARG A 256 -27.93 15.83 10.61
CA ARG A 256 -28.00 17.20 11.10
C ARG A 256 -27.76 17.23 12.61
N ILE A 257 -26.72 17.92 13.02
CA ILE A 257 -26.38 18.13 14.43
C ILE A 257 -26.91 19.51 14.84
N PHE A 258 -27.69 19.58 15.90
CA PHE A 258 -28.19 20.82 16.46
C PHE A 258 -27.31 21.28 17.63
N GLU A 259 -27.31 22.59 17.95
CA GLU A 259 -26.49 23.15 19.02
C GLU A 259 -26.65 22.44 20.36
N ASN A 260 -27.86 21.95 20.66
CA ASN A 260 -28.17 21.27 21.90
C ASN A 260 -27.69 19.81 21.99
N ASN A 261 -27.20 19.23 20.90
CA ASN A 261 -26.70 17.83 20.89
C ASN A 261 -25.27 17.68 20.36
N VAL A 262 -24.55 18.76 20.13
CA VAL A 262 -23.15 18.78 19.66
C VAL A 262 -22.24 17.93 20.56
N LEU A 263 -22.42 18.01 21.87
CA LEU A 263 -21.63 17.27 22.86
C LEU A 263 -21.79 15.72 22.77
N MET A 264 -22.80 15.24 22.06
CA MET A 264 -22.99 13.80 21.84
C MET A 264 -22.17 13.28 20.62
N PHE A 265 -21.62 14.20 19.83
CA PHE A 265 -20.87 13.88 18.60
C PHE A 265 -19.38 14.29 18.66
N MET A 266 -18.96 14.91 19.76
CA MET A 266 -17.56 15.19 20.10
C MET A 266 -17.02 14.11 21.05
#